data_6e67bd8b377098a1ec28ca3a0da0b4cc
#
_entry.id   6e67bd8b377098a1ec28ca3a0da0b4cc
#
_cell.length_a   1.000
_cell.length_b   1.000
_cell.length_c   1.000
_cell.angle_alpha   90.00
_cell.angle_beta   90.00
_cell.angle_gamma   90.00
#
_symmetry.space_group_name_H-M   'P 1'
#
loop_
_entity.id
_entity.type
_entity.pdbx_description
1 polymer ?
#
loop_
_entity_poly.entity_id
_entity_poly.type
_entity_poly.pdbx_seq_one_letter_code
_entity_poly.pdbx_strand_id
1 'polypeptide(L)'
;MRNVFLSAVFLCALRPAPGALAQEPPALRPLPVGDALLSLPSNQIAPWGQWEWKFTHRFNQSLGQGSFSDQLHSLFGLDTNADVVFGGSYTIRPNLQLSVVRSNTNDTVEAAAKYVLWRQTAGRPFTATLRGGTDIRTEKDLEDRTSFFAQAILSRQLGRKAEVFLLPTFATNAGRAVNGDSAVALFDTAFNMPIGLVWMLRPGLAAVAEVIPPNGDLPDGMETDFGWSIGLKRNLGGHWFEILLTNNQSTLVDQYVTSTYQGTGLDAGDIKLGFNIERRFGKRKE
;
A
#
# COMPACT_ATOMS: atom_id res chain seq x y z
N MET A 1 5.82 12.47 -27.18
CA MET A 1 6.93 11.50 -27.31
C MET A 1 8.10 11.93 -26.43
N ARG A 2 8.01 11.73 -25.12
CA ARG A 2 9.15 11.89 -24.18
C ARG A 2 8.72 11.32 -22.84
N ASN A 3 8.96 10.06 -22.57
CA ASN A 3 9.08 9.52 -21.20
C ASN A 3 9.36 8.01 -21.27
N VAL A 4 10.54 7.64 -21.78
CA VAL A 4 11.07 6.27 -21.71
C VAL A 4 12.51 6.38 -21.21
N PHE A 5 12.73 6.77 -19.96
CA PHE A 5 14.07 6.76 -19.38
C PHE A 5 14.04 6.68 -17.85
N LEU A 6 13.55 5.60 -17.30
CA LEU A 6 13.84 5.29 -15.89
C LEU A 6 13.89 3.79 -15.56
N SER A 7 13.82 2.91 -16.55
CA SER A 7 13.70 1.45 -16.31
C SER A 7 15.02 0.67 -16.31
N ALA A 8 16.17 1.30 -16.50
CA ALA A 8 17.41 0.57 -16.79
C ALA A 8 18.42 0.41 -15.64
N VAL A 9 18.21 1.03 -14.48
CA VAL A 9 19.27 1.09 -13.44
C VAL A 9 19.23 -0.07 -12.43
N PHE A 10 18.15 -0.83 -12.37
CA PHE A 10 17.97 -1.84 -11.30
C PHE A 10 18.49 -3.25 -11.62
N LEU A 11 18.83 -3.56 -12.87
CA LEU A 11 19.20 -4.94 -13.27
C LEU A 11 20.71 -5.26 -13.29
N CYS A 12 21.60 -4.28 -13.22
CA CYS A 12 23.03 -4.51 -13.44
C CYS A 12 23.87 -4.95 -12.24
N ALA A 13 23.32 -5.13 -11.04
CA ALA A 13 24.09 -5.51 -9.84
C ALA A 13 24.03 -6.99 -9.45
N LEU A 14 23.72 -7.93 -10.38
CA LEU A 14 23.37 -9.30 -10.06
C LEU A 14 24.30 -10.36 -10.70
N ARG A 15 25.63 -10.23 -10.63
CA ARG A 15 26.50 -11.39 -10.88
C ARG A 15 27.15 -11.87 -9.58
N PRO A 16 26.86 -13.09 -9.10
CA PRO A 16 27.65 -13.71 -8.06
C PRO A 16 28.97 -14.23 -8.66
N ALA A 17 30.08 -13.98 -7.95
CA ALA A 17 31.38 -14.58 -8.26
C ALA A 17 31.35 -16.08 -7.99
N PRO A 18 31.98 -16.95 -8.79
CA PRO A 18 32.05 -18.37 -8.55
C PRO A 18 33.14 -18.71 -7.52
N GLY A 19 32.78 -19.52 -6.53
CA GLY A 19 33.74 -20.33 -5.78
C GLY A 19 34.00 -19.95 -4.33
N ALA A 20 33.15 -20.46 -3.44
CA ALA A 20 33.51 -21.04 -2.13
C ALA A 20 32.28 -21.85 -1.67
N LEU A 21 32.49 -23.08 -1.24
CA LEU A 21 31.48 -23.84 -0.49
C LEU A 21 31.28 -23.17 0.88
N ALA A 22 30.62 -22.02 0.85
CA ALA A 22 30.23 -21.29 2.05
C ALA A 22 28.97 -21.94 2.58
N GLN A 23 28.95 -22.28 3.88
CA GLN A 23 27.71 -22.52 4.62
C GLN A 23 26.67 -21.52 4.18
N GLU A 24 25.49 -22.01 3.78
CA GLU A 24 24.37 -21.12 3.43
C GLU A 24 24.21 -20.09 4.54
N PRO A 25 24.37 -18.79 4.25
CA PRO A 25 24.16 -17.79 5.27
C PRO A 25 22.75 -17.97 5.84
N PRO A 26 22.58 -17.83 7.16
CA PRO A 26 21.29 -18.04 7.79
C PRO A 26 20.25 -17.19 7.10
N ALA A 27 19.10 -17.81 6.74
CA ALA A 27 18.00 -17.16 6.05
C ALA A 27 17.71 -15.81 6.75
N LEU A 28 17.68 -14.75 5.98
CA LEU A 28 17.37 -13.42 6.52
C LEU A 28 15.99 -13.47 7.18
N ARG A 29 15.94 -13.14 8.46
CA ARG A 29 14.64 -13.02 9.14
C ARG A 29 13.90 -11.82 8.53
N PRO A 30 12.67 -12.01 8.02
CA PRO A 30 11.87 -10.91 7.50
C PRO A 30 11.75 -9.79 8.54
N LEU A 31 11.80 -8.54 8.08
CA LEU A 31 11.49 -7.42 8.96
C LEU A 31 10.03 -7.52 9.39
N PRO A 32 9.68 -7.23 10.65
CA PRO A 32 8.33 -7.43 11.17
C PRO A 32 7.36 -6.32 10.70
N VAL A 33 7.06 -6.30 9.40
CA VAL A 33 6.27 -5.25 8.76
C VAL A 33 4.76 -5.51 8.85
N GLY A 34 4.32 -6.80 8.92
CA GLY A 34 2.90 -7.15 8.84
C GLY A 34 2.40 -7.22 7.40
N ASP A 35 1.08 -7.24 7.21
CA ASP A 35 0.43 -7.41 5.91
C ASP A 35 0.57 -6.22 4.96
N ALA A 36 0.74 -5.02 5.51
CA ALA A 36 0.91 -3.78 4.76
C ALA A 36 2.16 -3.00 5.19
N LEU A 37 2.62 -2.07 4.37
CA LEU A 37 3.59 -1.03 4.71
C LEU A 37 2.86 0.08 5.50
N LEU A 38 2.36 1.11 4.83
CA LEU A 38 1.44 2.11 5.37
C LEU A 38 0.11 2.06 4.59
N SER A 39 0.17 2.29 3.29
CA SER A 39 -0.95 2.19 2.35
C SER A 39 -0.79 1.00 1.40
N LEU A 40 0.44 0.69 1.00
CA LEU A 40 0.77 -0.39 0.07
C LEU A 40 0.83 -1.75 0.78
N PRO A 41 0.46 -2.86 0.10
CA PRO A 41 0.63 -4.19 0.66
C PRO A 41 2.11 -4.57 0.77
N SER A 42 2.45 -5.35 1.79
CA SER A 42 3.77 -5.97 1.91
C SER A 42 3.80 -7.38 1.29
N ASN A 43 4.99 -7.97 1.23
CA ASN A 43 5.19 -9.38 0.84
C ASN A 43 4.87 -10.39 1.95
N GLN A 44 4.48 -9.91 3.14
CA GLN A 44 4.22 -10.77 4.29
C GLN A 44 2.77 -11.22 4.34
N ILE A 45 2.57 -12.39 4.87
CA ILE A 45 1.28 -12.96 5.23
C ILE A 45 1.35 -13.48 6.66
N ALA A 46 0.22 -13.55 7.33
CA ALA A 46 0.13 -14.18 8.64
C ALA A 46 0.60 -15.65 8.57
N PRO A 47 1.08 -16.26 9.66
CA PRO A 47 1.33 -17.70 9.71
C PRO A 47 0.09 -18.52 9.34
N TRP A 48 0.27 -19.71 8.80
CA TRP A 48 -0.83 -20.57 8.40
C TRP A 48 -1.83 -20.81 9.54
N GLY A 49 -3.11 -20.65 9.22
CA GLY A 49 -4.21 -20.77 10.16
C GLY A 49 -4.49 -19.55 11.03
N GLN A 50 -3.73 -18.47 10.83
CA GLN A 50 -3.96 -17.22 11.57
C GLN A 50 -4.73 -16.19 10.75
N TRP A 51 -5.44 -15.35 11.48
CA TRP A 51 -6.11 -14.15 10.99
C TRP A 51 -5.21 -12.93 11.22
N GLU A 52 -5.36 -11.94 10.36
CA GLU A 52 -4.84 -10.60 10.57
C GLU A 52 -5.93 -9.58 10.30
N TRP A 53 -6.20 -8.75 11.27
CA TRP A 53 -7.18 -7.68 11.20
C TRP A 53 -6.47 -6.39 10.87
N LYS A 54 -7.11 -5.56 10.03
CA LYS A 54 -6.61 -4.27 9.60
C LYS A 54 -7.69 -3.21 9.76
N PHE A 55 -7.27 -2.07 10.34
CA PHE A 55 -8.03 -0.84 10.38
C PHE A 55 -7.12 0.28 9.93
N THR A 56 -7.54 1.07 8.94
CA THR A 56 -6.82 2.26 8.49
C THR A 56 -7.72 3.47 8.58
N HIS A 57 -7.14 4.60 8.93
CA HIS A 57 -7.86 5.86 9.06
C HIS A 57 -7.01 6.97 8.43
N ARG A 58 -7.59 7.70 7.49
CA ARG A 58 -6.98 8.84 6.81
C ARG A 58 -7.88 10.04 6.97
N PHE A 59 -7.42 11.04 7.71
CA PHE A 59 -8.17 12.28 7.89
C PHE A 59 -8.24 13.03 6.56
N ASN A 60 -9.41 13.59 6.23
CA ASN A 60 -9.63 14.24 4.94
C ASN A 60 -9.08 15.66 4.90
N GLN A 61 -9.01 16.34 6.04
CA GLN A 61 -8.51 17.70 6.12
C GLN A 61 -6.98 17.75 6.09
N SER A 62 -6.45 18.66 5.29
CA SER A 62 -5.03 18.98 5.28
C SER A 62 -4.59 19.62 6.59
N LEU A 63 -3.39 19.28 7.08
CA LEU A 63 -2.79 19.88 8.26
C LEU A 63 -2.45 21.37 8.09
N GLY A 64 -2.38 21.86 6.86
CA GLY A 64 -2.08 23.26 6.53
C GLY A 64 -3.29 24.10 6.16
N GLN A 65 -4.51 23.54 6.19
CA GLN A 65 -5.70 24.22 5.71
C GLN A 65 -6.26 25.23 6.74
N GLY A 66 -6.50 26.47 6.30
CA GLY A 66 -7.07 27.53 7.13
C GLY A 66 -6.06 28.27 8.00
N SER A 67 -6.55 29.17 8.86
CA SER A 67 -5.75 29.88 9.86
C SER A 67 -5.36 28.93 11.02
N PHE A 68 -4.40 29.35 11.85
CA PHE A 68 -4.03 28.59 13.06
C PHE A 68 -5.24 28.39 14.02
N SER A 69 -6.16 29.39 14.07
CA SER A 69 -7.41 29.26 14.83
C SER A 69 -8.33 28.18 14.26
N ASP A 70 -8.44 28.08 12.93
CA ASP A 70 -9.26 27.06 12.26
C ASP A 70 -8.68 25.68 12.48
N GLN A 71 -7.34 25.57 12.44
CA GLN A 71 -6.64 24.30 12.73
C GLN A 71 -6.84 23.85 14.18
N LEU A 72 -6.78 24.77 15.14
CA LEU A 72 -7.10 24.44 16.54
C LEU A 72 -8.55 24.02 16.72
N HIS A 73 -9.49 24.67 16.03
CA HIS A 73 -10.92 24.36 16.10
C HIS A 73 -11.21 22.94 15.55
N SER A 74 -10.56 22.55 14.46
CA SER A 74 -10.66 21.21 13.85
C SER A 74 -9.72 20.20 14.47
N LEU A 75 -9.02 20.52 15.56
CA LEU A 75 -7.98 19.69 16.18
C LEU A 75 -6.92 19.23 15.15
N PHE A 76 -6.46 20.16 14.30
CA PHE A 76 -5.51 19.86 13.20
C PHE A 76 -6.03 18.79 12.25
N GLY A 77 -7.32 18.79 11.94
CA GLY A 77 -7.95 17.83 11.06
C GLY A 77 -8.42 16.53 11.72
N LEU A 78 -8.20 16.35 13.02
CA LEU A 78 -8.64 15.14 13.75
C LEU A 78 -10.16 15.09 13.96
N ASP A 79 -10.84 16.21 13.92
CA ASP A 79 -12.31 16.34 14.03
C ASP A 79 -12.95 16.55 12.65
N THR A 80 -12.61 15.70 11.70
CA THR A 80 -13.09 15.79 10.31
C THR A 80 -13.48 14.43 9.76
N ASN A 81 -14.14 14.44 8.60
CA ASN A 81 -14.40 13.22 7.86
C ASN A 81 -13.09 12.48 7.53
N ALA A 82 -13.18 11.18 7.40
CA ALA A 82 -12.03 10.34 7.12
C ALA A 82 -12.34 9.23 6.13
N ASP A 83 -11.33 8.83 5.37
CA ASP A 83 -11.31 7.55 4.69
C ASP A 83 -10.94 6.45 5.68
N VAL A 84 -11.84 5.50 5.85
CA VAL A 84 -11.68 4.38 6.78
C VAL A 84 -11.75 3.08 6.00
N VAL A 85 -10.73 2.25 6.15
CA VAL A 85 -10.78 0.87 5.65
C VAL A 85 -10.65 -0.07 6.83
N PHE A 86 -11.53 -1.07 6.87
CA PHE A 86 -11.46 -2.11 7.87
C PHE A 86 -11.76 -3.48 7.26
N GLY A 87 -11.18 -4.51 7.82
CA GLY A 87 -11.40 -5.87 7.40
C GLY A 87 -10.33 -6.82 7.90
N GLY A 88 -10.15 -7.92 7.20
CA GLY A 88 -9.18 -8.91 7.64
C GLY A 88 -8.74 -9.86 6.55
N SER A 89 -7.72 -10.60 6.87
CA SER A 89 -7.16 -11.64 6.04
C SER A 89 -7.00 -12.94 6.83
N TYR A 90 -7.04 -14.07 6.12
CA TYR A 90 -6.83 -15.40 6.68
C TYR A 90 -5.86 -16.19 5.82
N THR A 91 -4.84 -16.75 6.45
CA THR A 91 -3.85 -17.58 5.75
C THR A 91 -4.32 -19.03 5.69
N ILE A 92 -4.82 -19.43 4.53
CA ILE A 92 -5.41 -20.77 4.29
C ILE A 92 -4.38 -21.83 4.01
N ARG A 93 -3.18 -21.45 3.56
CA ARG A 93 -2.00 -22.31 3.32
C ARG A 93 -0.72 -21.55 3.68
N PRO A 94 0.43 -22.23 3.88
CA PRO A 94 1.68 -21.57 4.27
C PRO A 94 2.14 -20.40 3.38
N ASN A 95 1.64 -20.32 2.16
CA ASN A 95 2.00 -19.32 1.17
C ASN A 95 0.79 -18.60 0.53
N LEU A 96 -0.44 -18.87 1.00
CA LEU A 96 -1.67 -18.31 0.43
C LEU A 96 -2.55 -17.69 1.52
N GLN A 97 -2.82 -16.41 1.36
CA GLN A 97 -3.72 -15.62 2.21
C GLN A 97 -4.88 -15.08 1.37
N LEU A 98 -6.07 -15.09 1.93
CA LEU A 98 -7.25 -14.43 1.39
C LEU A 98 -7.59 -13.24 2.27
N SER A 99 -8.07 -12.16 1.68
CA SER A 99 -8.48 -10.95 2.41
C SER A 99 -9.80 -10.41 1.90
N VAL A 100 -10.56 -9.82 2.81
CA VAL A 100 -11.74 -9.01 2.52
C VAL A 100 -11.66 -7.77 3.40
N VAL A 101 -11.70 -6.60 2.78
CA VAL A 101 -11.73 -5.31 3.46
C VAL A 101 -12.82 -4.43 2.86
N ARG A 102 -13.33 -3.50 3.65
CA ARG A 102 -14.31 -2.50 3.23
C ARG A 102 -13.81 -1.10 3.51
N SER A 103 -13.95 -0.23 2.52
CA SER A 103 -13.76 1.22 2.65
C SER A 103 -15.12 1.92 2.72
N ASN A 104 -15.19 3.03 3.47
CA ASN A 104 -16.32 3.94 3.40
C ASN A 104 -16.30 4.81 2.13
N THR A 105 -15.20 4.80 1.39
CA THR A 105 -15.12 5.48 0.09
C THR A 105 -15.89 4.68 -0.94
N ASN A 106 -16.96 5.25 -1.49
CA ASN A 106 -17.89 4.60 -2.43
C ASN A 106 -18.41 3.25 -1.93
N ASP A 107 -18.43 3.05 -0.60
CA ASP A 107 -18.79 1.79 0.04
C ASP A 107 -18.07 0.57 -0.58
N THR A 108 -16.79 0.75 -0.93
CA THR A 108 -16.03 -0.22 -1.70
C THR A 108 -15.64 -1.43 -0.86
N VAL A 109 -15.86 -2.63 -1.40
CA VAL A 109 -15.40 -3.89 -0.84
C VAL A 109 -14.30 -4.47 -1.72
N GLU A 110 -13.11 -4.65 -1.16
CA GLU A 110 -12.00 -5.34 -1.83
C GLU A 110 -11.93 -6.79 -1.35
N ALA A 111 -11.91 -7.73 -2.29
CA ALA A 111 -11.62 -9.15 -2.05
C ALA A 111 -10.35 -9.54 -2.81
N ALA A 112 -9.36 -10.10 -2.12
CA ALA A 112 -8.07 -10.42 -2.74
C ALA A 112 -7.47 -11.75 -2.25
N ALA A 113 -6.59 -12.30 -3.08
CA ALA A 113 -5.70 -13.40 -2.75
C ALA A 113 -4.25 -12.93 -2.87
N LYS A 114 -3.42 -13.30 -1.91
CA LYS A 114 -1.97 -13.03 -1.88
C LYS A 114 -1.21 -14.35 -1.79
N TYR A 115 -0.35 -14.61 -2.78
CA TYR A 115 0.43 -15.84 -2.89
C TYR A 115 1.93 -15.56 -2.91
N VAL A 116 2.65 -16.06 -1.91
CA VAL A 116 4.10 -15.95 -1.82
C VAL A 116 4.74 -16.98 -2.72
N LEU A 117 5.35 -16.54 -3.83
CA LEU A 117 6.03 -17.41 -4.79
C LEU A 117 7.34 -17.96 -4.21
N TRP A 118 8.18 -17.07 -3.68
CA TRP A 118 9.42 -17.42 -2.99
C TRP A 118 9.87 -16.30 -2.06
N ARG A 119 10.68 -16.65 -1.09
CA ARG A 119 11.31 -15.71 -0.16
C ARG A 119 12.78 -15.53 -0.49
N GLN A 120 13.33 -14.38 -0.14
CA GLN A 120 14.75 -14.10 -0.30
C GLN A 120 15.60 -15.08 0.52
N THR A 121 16.63 -15.64 -0.13
CA THR A 121 17.65 -16.51 0.44
C THR A 121 19.00 -16.17 -0.18
N ALA A 122 20.07 -16.88 0.17
CA ALA A 122 21.37 -16.72 -0.47
C ALA A 122 21.32 -16.95 -2.00
N GLY A 123 20.51 -17.92 -2.45
CA GLY A 123 20.34 -18.24 -3.87
C GLY A 123 19.20 -17.48 -4.57
N ARG A 124 18.41 -16.70 -3.84
CA ARG A 124 17.29 -15.92 -4.35
C ARG A 124 17.40 -14.48 -3.84
N PRO A 125 17.80 -13.53 -4.68
CA PRO A 125 18.18 -12.18 -4.23
C PRO A 125 17.02 -11.30 -3.79
N PHE A 126 15.76 -11.72 -3.98
CA PHE A 126 14.56 -10.98 -3.58
C PHE A 126 13.42 -11.93 -3.22
N THR A 127 12.42 -11.40 -2.53
CA THR A 127 11.13 -12.06 -2.29
C THR A 127 10.17 -11.66 -3.39
N ALA A 128 9.37 -12.61 -3.90
CA ALA A 128 8.30 -12.34 -4.85
C ALA A 128 6.97 -12.87 -4.33
N THR A 129 5.95 -12.05 -4.42
CA THR A 129 4.57 -12.35 -4.03
C THR A 129 3.64 -11.84 -5.13
N LEU A 130 2.62 -12.61 -5.47
CA LEU A 130 1.53 -12.17 -6.33
C LEU A 130 0.32 -11.83 -5.48
N ARG A 131 -0.39 -10.80 -5.85
CA ARG A 131 -1.67 -10.41 -5.28
C ARG A 131 -2.62 -10.08 -6.40
N GLY A 132 -3.85 -10.55 -6.32
CA GLY A 132 -4.89 -10.24 -7.29
C GLY A 132 -6.24 -10.26 -6.62
N GLY A 133 -7.17 -9.51 -7.16
CA GLY A 133 -8.48 -9.36 -6.56
C GLY A 133 -9.42 -8.45 -7.34
N THR A 134 -10.46 -8.05 -6.65
CA THR A 134 -11.50 -7.16 -7.17
C THR A 134 -11.92 -6.16 -6.12
N ASP A 135 -12.15 -4.93 -6.56
CA ASP A 135 -12.78 -3.86 -5.79
C ASP A 135 -14.20 -3.67 -6.32
N ILE A 136 -15.20 -3.77 -5.47
CA ILE A 136 -16.61 -3.63 -5.80
C ILE A 136 -17.16 -2.42 -5.06
N ARG A 137 -17.52 -1.38 -5.79
CA ARG A 137 -18.18 -0.19 -5.28
C ARG A 137 -19.65 -0.48 -5.11
N THR A 138 -20.16 -0.42 -3.87
CA THR A 138 -21.56 -0.78 -3.57
C THR A 138 -22.43 0.45 -3.39
N GLU A 139 -21.88 1.65 -3.40
CA GLU A 139 -22.66 2.89 -3.39
C GLU A 139 -23.65 2.93 -4.56
N LYS A 140 -24.81 3.54 -4.32
CA LYS A 140 -25.88 3.59 -5.33
C LYS A 140 -25.49 4.53 -6.47
N ASP A 141 -26.06 4.26 -7.62
CA ASP A 141 -26.00 5.12 -8.82
C ASP A 141 -24.59 5.34 -9.40
N LEU A 142 -23.64 4.44 -9.08
CA LEU A 142 -22.32 4.43 -9.69
C LEU A 142 -22.31 3.63 -11.00
N GLU A 143 -21.65 4.18 -12.01
CA GLU A 143 -21.16 3.44 -13.17
C GLU A 143 -19.84 2.73 -12.81
N ASP A 144 -19.41 1.74 -13.60
CA ASP A 144 -18.12 1.04 -13.47
C ASP A 144 -17.80 0.54 -12.05
N ARG A 145 -18.76 -0.15 -11.45
CA ARG A 145 -18.71 -0.57 -10.05
C ARG A 145 -17.60 -1.55 -9.71
N THR A 146 -17.06 -2.24 -10.69
CA THR A 146 -16.11 -3.33 -10.46
C THR A 146 -14.77 -3.02 -11.08
N SER A 147 -13.73 -3.06 -10.28
CA SER A 147 -12.33 -3.04 -10.69
C SER A 147 -11.71 -4.42 -10.45
N PHE A 148 -10.91 -4.90 -11.39
CA PHE A 148 -10.05 -6.06 -11.20
C PHE A 148 -8.61 -5.61 -11.14
N PHE A 149 -7.81 -6.22 -10.29
CA PHE A 149 -6.40 -5.88 -10.20
C PHE A 149 -5.49 -7.11 -10.14
N ALA A 150 -4.27 -6.91 -10.62
CA ALA A 150 -3.16 -7.83 -10.48
C ALA A 150 -1.91 -7.06 -10.06
N GLN A 151 -1.17 -7.57 -9.08
CA GLN A 151 -0.03 -6.92 -8.48
C GLN A 151 1.08 -7.92 -8.21
N ALA A 152 2.31 -7.58 -8.59
CA ALA A 152 3.50 -8.26 -8.12
C ALA A 152 4.12 -7.43 -6.98
N ILE A 153 4.42 -8.07 -5.85
CA ILE A 153 5.12 -7.44 -4.73
C ILE A 153 6.52 -8.02 -4.69
N LEU A 154 7.47 -7.26 -5.19
CA LEU A 154 8.89 -7.62 -5.21
C LEU A 154 9.58 -6.88 -4.07
N SER A 155 10.34 -7.58 -3.23
CA SER A 155 11.09 -6.91 -2.18
C SER A 155 12.48 -7.47 -2.01
N ARG A 156 13.39 -6.61 -1.57
CA ARG A 156 14.75 -6.99 -1.21
C ARG A 156 15.13 -6.41 0.15
N GLN A 157 15.40 -7.32 1.06
CA GLN A 157 15.96 -6.96 2.35
C GLN A 157 17.47 -6.67 2.20
N LEU A 158 17.89 -5.51 2.65
CA LEU A 158 19.27 -5.02 2.64
C LEU A 158 19.83 -5.10 4.06
N GLY A 159 20.48 -6.20 4.35
CA GLY A 159 20.97 -6.50 5.69
C GLY A 159 19.83 -6.69 6.70
N ARG A 160 20.01 -6.20 7.94
CA ARG A 160 19.05 -6.39 9.05
C ARG A 160 18.14 -5.18 9.29
N LYS A 161 18.34 -4.09 8.58
CA LYS A 161 17.70 -2.80 8.91
C LYS A 161 16.80 -2.27 7.82
N ALA A 162 17.01 -2.62 6.55
CA ALA A 162 16.27 -2.04 5.45
C ALA A 162 15.62 -3.10 4.57
N GLU A 163 14.47 -2.78 4.00
CA GLU A 163 13.83 -3.54 2.94
C GLU A 163 13.20 -2.57 1.95
N VAL A 164 13.49 -2.75 0.67
CA VAL A 164 12.89 -1.98 -0.43
C VAL A 164 11.87 -2.84 -1.15
N PHE A 165 10.82 -2.20 -1.61
CA PHE A 165 9.68 -2.81 -2.29
C PHE A 165 9.45 -2.14 -3.63
N LEU A 166 9.08 -2.94 -4.62
CA LEU A 166 8.60 -2.50 -5.93
C LEU A 166 7.30 -3.27 -6.23
N LEU A 167 6.24 -2.54 -6.58
CA LEU A 167 4.91 -3.09 -6.70
C LEU A 167 4.29 -2.83 -8.08
N PRO A 168 4.77 -3.48 -9.18
CA PRO A 168 4.06 -3.42 -10.46
C PRO A 168 2.59 -3.81 -10.26
N THR A 169 1.70 -2.89 -10.56
CA THR A 169 0.27 -2.99 -10.29
C THR A 169 -0.51 -2.62 -11.54
N PHE A 170 -1.46 -3.47 -11.91
CA PHE A 170 -2.45 -3.23 -12.97
C PHE A 170 -3.84 -3.27 -12.35
N ALA A 171 -4.71 -2.35 -12.77
CA ALA A 171 -6.11 -2.34 -12.39
C ALA A 171 -7.00 -1.89 -13.55
N THR A 172 -8.25 -2.35 -13.57
CA THR A 172 -9.29 -1.88 -14.47
C THR A 172 -10.23 -0.94 -13.72
N ASN A 173 -10.94 -0.06 -14.43
CA ASN A 173 -11.91 0.89 -13.86
C ASN A 173 -11.35 1.58 -12.62
N ALA A 174 -10.14 2.15 -12.74
CA ALA A 174 -9.38 2.68 -11.64
C ALA A 174 -9.55 4.20 -11.49
N GLY A 175 -9.23 4.69 -10.28
CA GLY A 175 -9.28 6.10 -9.93
C GLY A 175 -10.56 6.49 -9.21
N ARG A 176 -10.46 7.64 -8.53
CA ARG A 176 -11.54 8.27 -7.80
C ARG A 176 -11.76 9.66 -8.37
N ALA A 177 -12.83 9.82 -9.13
CA ALA A 177 -13.32 11.14 -9.49
C ALA A 177 -14.67 11.38 -8.81
N VAL A 178 -14.84 12.56 -8.32
CA VAL A 178 -16.13 13.07 -7.90
C VAL A 178 -16.50 14.18 -8.89
N ASN A 179 -17.32 13.83 -9.88
CA ASN A 179 -17.92 14.79 -10.78
C ASN A 179 -19.35 15.05 -10.30
N GLY A 180 -19.53 16.09 -9.51
CA GLY A 180 -20.83 16.37 -8.91
C GLY A 180 -21.25 15.25 -7.95
N ASP A 181 -22.41 14.62 -8.21
CA ASP A 181 -22.97 13.58 -7.35
C ASP A 181 -22.55 12.15 -7.76
N SER A 182 -21.70 11.98 -8.79
CA SER A 182 -21.34 10.66 -9.31
C SER A 182 -19.84 10.43 -9.21
N ALA A 183 -19.41 9.34 -8.57
CA ALA A 183 -18.04 8.85 -8.64
C ALA A 183 -17.89 7.98 -9.90
N VAL A 184 -17.00 8.36 -10.80
CA VAL A 184 -16.74 7.68 -12.07
C VAL A 184 -15.30 7.18 -12.05
N ALA A 185 -15.05 5.99 -12.63
CA ALA A 185 -13.69 5.56 -12.88
C ALA A 185 -13.02 6.53 -13.88
N LEU A 186 -11.81 6.99 -13.55
CA LEU A 186 -11.05 7.91 -14.40
C LEU A 186 -10.29 7.19 -15.50
N PHE A 187 -10.01 5.93 -15.29
CA PHE A 187 -9.19 5.11 -16.18
C PHE A 187 -9.87 3.75 -16.40
N ASP A 188 -10.12 3.39 -17.63
CA ASP A 188 -10.54 2.03 -18.00
C ASP A 188 -9.49 1.01 -17.56
N THR A 189 -8.22 1.38 -17.67
CA THR A 189 -7.07 0.60 -17.21
C THR A 189 -5.99 1.51 -16.69
N ALA A 190 -5.35 1.11 -15.58
CA ALA A 190 -4.23 1.80 -14.98
C ALA A 190 -3.08 0.83 -14.73
N PHE A 191 -1.85 1.27 -14.98
CA PHE A 191 -0.63 0.57 -14.62
C PHE A 191 0.30 1.50 -13.86
N ASN A 192 0.80 1.06 -12.72
CA ASN A 192 1.72 1.83 -11.89
C ASN A 192 2.79 0.94 -11.26
N MET A 193 3.87 1.53 -10.79
CA MET A 193 4.96 0.87 -10.07
C MET A 193 5.27 1.58 -8.75
N PRO A 194 4.40 1.47 -7.74
CA PRO A 194 4.68 2.01 -6.42
C PRO A 194 5.98 1.45 -5.81
N ILE A 195 6.65 2.28 -5.03
CA ILE A 195 7.90 1.95 -4.34
C ILE A 195 7.69 2.13 -2.84
N GLY A 196 8.22 1.20 -2.05
CA GLY A 196 8.22 1.27 -0.61
C GLY A 196 9.61 1.10 -0.02
N LEU A 197 9.85 1.71 1.12
CA LEU A 197 11.05 1.58 1.93
C LEU A 197 10.67 1.37 3.39
N VAL A 198 11.24 0.35 4.00
CA VAL A 198 11.17 0.10 5.45
C VAL A 198 12.56 0.22 6.03
N TRP A 199 12.70 1.01 7.10
CA TRP A 199 13.96 1.18 7.82
C TRP A 199 13.76 0.93 9.30
N MET A 200 14.38 -0.14 9.83
CA MET A 200 14.33 -0.48 11.25
C MET A 200 15.17 0.51 12.06
N LEU A 201 14.50 1.35 12.85
CA LEU A 201 15.15 2.28 13.79
C LEU A 201 15.66 1.54 15.03
N ARG A 202 14.86 0.61 15.54
CA ARG A 202 15.17 -0.29 16.68
C ARG A 202 14.25 -1.53 16.60
N PRO A 203 14.50 -2.58 17.37
CA PRO A 203 13.62 -3.74 17.41
C PRO A 203 12.16 -3.37 17.64
N GLY A 204 11.30 -3.77 16.70
CA GLY A 204 9.86 -3.50 16.70
C GLY A 204 9.45 -2.05 16.38
N LEU A 205 10.35 -1.18 15.93
CA LEU A 205 10.02 0.17 15.44
C LEU A 205 10.72 0.42 14.11
N ALA A 206 9.96 0.75 13.09
CA ALA A 206 10.43 1.10 11.75
C ALA A 206 9.95 2.48 11.33
N ALA A 207 10.76 3.18 10.54
CA ALA A 207 10.31 4.23 9.65
C ALA A 207 9.93 3.58 8.32
N VAL A 208 8.84 4.05 7.72
CA VAL A 208 8.32 3.55 6.44
C VAL A 208 8.06 4.75 5.53
N ALA A 209 8.44 4.62 4.27
CA ALA A 209 8.14 5.60 3.23
C ALA A 209 7.60 4.89 2.00
N GLU A 210 6.65 5.51 1.34
CA GLU A 210 6.01 5.02 0.12
C GLU A 210 5.92 6.15 -0.89
N VAL A 211 6.10 5.80 -2.16
CA VAL A 211 5.90 6.71 -3.29
C VAL A 211 5.13 5.97 -4.37
N ILE A 212 4.11 6.61 -4.89
CA ILE A 212 3.28 6.15 -6.00
C ILE A 212 3.50 7.14 -7.14
N PRO A 213 4.19 6.76 -8.22
CA PRO A 213 4.42 7.64 -9.36
C PRO A 213 3.12 8.17 -9.97
N PRO A 214 3.12 9.35 -10.58
CA PRO A 214 1.99 9.83 -11.36
C PRO A 214 1.62 8.82 -12.44
N ASN A 215 0.33 8.66 -12.69
CA ASN A 215 -0.16 7.74 -13.71
C ASN A 215 -0.89 8.50 -14.81
N GLY A 216 -0.42 8.28 -16.03
CA GLY A 216 -1.11 8.50 -17.28
C GLY A 216 -1.70 9.88 -17.57
N ASP A 217 -2.46 9.92 -18.65
CA ASP A 217 -3.17 11.11 -19.09
C ASP A 217 -4.53 11.17 -18.37
N LEU A 218 -4.73 12.20 -17.58
CA LEU A 218 -6.01 12.52 -16.95
C LEU A 218 -6.93 13.29 -17.93
N PRO A 219 -8.24 13.30 -17.66
CA PRO A 219 -9.14 14.20 -18.35
C PRO A 219 -8.68 15.66 -18.29
N ASP A 220 -9.06 16.46 -19.30
CA ASP A 220 -8.71 17.86 -19.43
C ASP A 220 -9.00 18.64 -18.12
N GLY A 221 -8.02 19.39 -17.64
CA GLY A 221 -8.11 20.20 -16.43
C GLY A 221 -7.73 19.50 -15.13
N MET A 222 -7.28 18.26 -15.20
CA MET A 222 -6.74 17.52 -14.04
C MET A 222 -5.25 17.24 -14.23
N GLU A 223 -4.48 17.35 -13.16
CA GLU A 223 -3.04 17.06 -13.15
C GLU A 223 -2.73 15.93 -12.18
N THR A 224 -1.92 14.96 -12.61
CA THR A 224 -1.40 13.91 -11.72
C THR A 224 -0.18 14.39 -10.96
N ASP A 225 -0.05 13.93 -9.72
CA ASP A 225 1.11 14.18 -8.89
C ASP A 225 1.57 12.89 -8.18
N PHE A 226 2.75 12.92 -7.58
CA PHE A 226 3.24 11.82 -6.78
C PHE A 226 2.36 11.60 -5.55
N GLY A 227 1.82 10.39 -5.41
CA GLY A 227 1.30 9.94 -4.13
C GLY A 227 2.45 9.56 -3.22
N TRP A 228 2.40 9.96 -1.96
CA TRP A 228 3.43 9.59 -0.98
C TRP A 228 2.85 9.38 0.41
N SER A 229 3.54 8.56 1.18
CA SER A 229 3.28 8.38 2.61
C SER A 229 4.60 8.22 3.34
N ILE A 230 4.72 8.81 4.51
CA ILE A 230 5.82 8.60 5.44
C ILE A 230 5.28 8.39 6.85
N GLY A 231 5.82 7.43 7.57
CA GLY A 231 5.30 7.15 8.91
C GLY A 231 6.21 6.29 9.78
N LEU A 232 5.75 6.11 11.00
CA LEU A 232 6.36 5.21 11.98
C LEU A 232 5.43 4.02 12.20
N LYS A 233 6.01 2.83 12.17
CA LYS A 233 5.32 1.55 12.40
C LYS A 233 5.92 0.84 13.60
N ARG A 234 5.08 0.59 14.62
CA ARG A 234 5.45 -0.09 15.86
C ARG A 234 4.82 -1.48 15.91
N ASN A 235 5.65 -2.52 16.04
CA ASN A 235 5.22 -3.90 16.29
C ASN A 235 5.32 -4.21 17.80
N LEU A 236 4.24 -4.71 18.37
CA LEU A 236 4.12 -5.14 19.76
C LEU A 236 3.61 -6.59 19.83
N GLY A 237 4.39 -7.54 19.28
CA GLY A 237 4.07 -8.97 19.39
C GLY A 237 2.80 -9.40 18.62
N GLY A 238 2.64 -8.94 17.37
CA GLY A 238 1.49 -9.27 16.53
C GLY A 238 0.41 -8.20 16.52
N HIS A 239 0.68 -7.07 17.15
CA HIS A 239 -0.05 -5.82 16.99
C HIS A 239 0.88 -4.81 16.31
N TRP A 240 0.38 -4.13 15.29
CA TRP A 240 1.07 -3.03 14.63
C TRP A 240 0.26 -1.75 14.81
N PHE A 241 0.96 -0.70 15.20
CA PHE A 241 0.42 0.64 15.31
C PHE A 241 1.25 1.54 14.40
N GLU A 242 0.57 2.33 13.60
CA GLU A 242 1.18 3.22 12.64
C GLU A 242 0.60 4.61 12.77
N ILE A 243 1.47 5.60 12.67
CA ILE A 243 1.10 6.99 12.48
C ILE A 243 1.84 7.49 11.25
N LEU A 244 1.16 8.22 10.39
CA LEU A 244 1.72 8.63 9.12
C LEU A 244 1.20 9.99 8.64
N LEU A 245 2.02 10.60 7.80
CA LEU A 245 1.65 11.74 6.96
C LEU A 245 1.58 11.25 5.51
N THR A 246 0.61 11.75 4.76
CA THR A 246 0.36 11.33 3.39
C THR A 246 -0.39 12.39 2.60
N ASN A 247 -0.19 12.46 1.30
CA ASN A 247 -1.10 13.11 0.37
C ASN A 247 -2.04 12.11 -0.33
N ASN A 248 -1.81 10.79 -0.14
CA ASN A 248 -2.65 9.73 -0.67
C ASN A 248 -3.58 9.21 0.42
N GLN A 249 -4.88 9.34 0.22
CA GLN A 249 -5.88 8.93 1.20
C GLN A 249 -6.24 7.45 1.11
N SER A 250 -6.10 6.83 -0.06
CA SER A 250 -6.61 5.49 -0.28
C SER A 250 -5.60 4.40 0.03
N THR A 251 -6.09 3.26 0.49
CA THR A 251 -5.36 2.01 0.66
C THR A 251 -5.90 0.88 -0.21
N LEU A 252 -6.96 1.13 -1.03
CA LEU A 252 -7.51 0.19 -2.00
C LEU A 252 -6.80 0.34 -3.34
N VAL A 253 -6.63 -0.80 -4.04
CA VAL A 253 -5.81 -0.84 -5.25
C VAL A 253 -6.38 0.00 -6.38
N ASP A 254 -7.68 -0.07 -6.63
CA ASP A 254 -8.34 0.68 -7.68
C ASP A 254 -8.18 2.21 -7.56
N GLN A 255 -7.87 2.68 -6.37
CA GLN A 255 -7.73 4.10 -6.06
C GLN A 255 -6.25 4.54 -6.02
N TYR A 256 -5.39 3.85 -5.26
CA TYR A 256 -4.00 4.30 -5.15
C TYR A 256 -3.18 4.03 -6.42
N VAL A 257 -3.57 3.07 -7.28
CA VAL A 257 -2.86 2.77 -8.52
C VAL A 257 -2.77 3.97 -9.46
N THR A 258 -3.69 4.90 -9.35
CA THR A 258 -3.73 6.13 -10.14
C THR A 258 -2.93 7.28 -9.53
N SER A 259 -2.27 7.01 -8.38
CA SER A 259 -1.57 8.04 -7.60
C SER A 259 -2.53 9.09 -7.02
N THR A 260 -2.08 10.32 -6.86
CA THR A 260 -2.91 11.43 -6.45
C THR A 260 -3.05 12.44 -7.59
N TYR A 261 -4.11 13.20 -7.62
CA TYR A 261 -4.36 14.18 -8.67
C TYR A 261 -5.16 15.38 -8.15
N GLN A 262 -4.94 16.52 -8.77
CA GLN A 262 -5.65 17.77 -8.49
C GLN A 262 -6.98 17.82 -9.24
N GLY A 263 -7.91 18.63 -8.75
CA GLY A 263 -9.22 18.82 -9.39
C GLY A 263 -10.35 17.99 -8.81
N THR A 264 -10.08 17.14 -7.80
CA THR A 264 -11.10 16.33 -7.09
C THR A 264 -11.44 16.84 -5.70
N GLY A 265 -10.95 18.04 -5.32
CA GLY A 265 -10.98 18.52 -3.94
C GLY A 265 -9.92 17.91 -3.03
N LEU A 266 -9.00 17.14 -3.63
CA LEU A 266 -7.84 16.54 -2.97
C LEU A 266 -6.59 17.15 -3.61
N ASP A 267 -6.08 18.22 -3.04
CA ASP A 267 -4.84 18.82 -3.52
C ASP A 267 -3.66 17.89 -3.27
N ALA A 268 -2.83 17.69 -4.30
CA ALA A 268 -1.64 16.85 -4.22
C ALA A 268 -0.60 17.38 -3.22
N GLY A 269 -0.60 18.67 -2.93
CA GLY A 269 0.23 19.30 -1.91
C GLY A 269 -0.30 19.18 -0.48
N ASP A 270 -1.50 18.66 -0.31
CA ASP A 270 -2.14 18.52 1.00
C ASP A 270 -1.46 17.46 1.85
N ILE A 271 -0.98 17.84 3.01
CA ILE A 271 -0.43 16.90 3.99
C ILE A 271 -1.54 16.51 4.96
N LYS A 272 -1.87 15.24 4.98
CA LYS A 272 -2.92 14.66 5.82
C LYS A 272 -2.33 13.71 6.85
N LEU A 273 -2.97 13.67 8.00
CA LEU A 273 -2.63 12.71 9.04
C LEU A 273 -3.37 11.38 8.80
N GLY A 274 -2.76 10.28 9.19
CA GLY A 274 -3.40 8.97 9.22
C GLY A 274 -2.82 8.07 10.30
N PHE A 275 -3.56 7.02 10.60
CA PHE A 275 -3.05 5.94 11.44
C PHE A 275 -3.60 4.59 10.97
N ASN A 276 -2.86 3.52 11.27
CA ASN A 276 -3.30 2.16 11.06
C ASN A 276 -3.16 1.36 12.35
N ILE A 277 -4.04 0.37 12.49
CA ILE A 277 -3.96 -0.65 13.51
C ILE A 277 -4.10 -2.00 12.82
N GLU A 278 -3.13 -2.88 13.01
CA GLU A 278 -3.22 -4.26 12.55
C GLU A 278 -3.09 -5.19 13.76
N ARG A 279 -3.81 -6.30 13.75
CA ARG A 279 -3.73 -7.31 14.80
C ARG A 279 -3.82 -8.70 14.24
N ARG A 280 -2.83 -9.50 14.60
CA ARG A 280 -2.78 -10.93 14.28
C ARG A 280 -3.30 -11.76 15.45
N PHE A 281 -4.10 -12.78 15.14
CA PHE A 281 -4.67 -13.69 16.13
C PHE A 281 -4.95 -15.07 15.55
N GLY A 282 -5.24 -16.03 16.42
CA GLY A 282 -5.44 -17.42 16.05
C GLY A 282 -4.20 -18.29 16.33
N LYS A 283 -4.41 -19.59 16.32
CA LYS A 283 -3.33 -20.56 16.51
C LYS A 283 -2.67 -20.86 15.16
N ARG A 284 -1.35 -20.87 15.16
CA ARG A 284 -0.58 -21.36 14.00
C ARG A 284 -0.88 -22.85 13.78
N LYS A 285 -1.15 -23.24 12.54
CA LYS A 285 -1.17 -24.64 12.14
C LYS A 285 0.26 -25.09 11.81
N GLU A 286 0.57 -26.31 12.18
CA GLU A 286 1.87 -26.95 11.89
C GLU A 286 1.88 -27.57 10.50
#